data_a5c06cca1e1e610e1dbffa5ca2826a1e
#
_entry.id   a5c06cca1e1e610e1dbffa5ca2826a1e
#
_cell.length_a   1.000
_cell.length_b   1.000
_cell.length_c   1.000
_cell.angle_alpha   90.00
_cell.angle_beta   90.00
_cell.angle_gamma   90.00
#
_symmetry.space_group_name_H-M   'P 1'
#
loop_
_entity.id
_entity.type
_entity.pdbx_description
1 polymer ?
#
loop_
_entity_poly.entity_id
_entity_poly.type
_entity_poly.pdbx_seq_one_letter_code
_entity_poly.pdbx_strand_id
1 'polypeptide(L)'
;VGSEMCIRDSYIIIAITSITEDKRGRKKKNFSAFIVDKGTPGFSFGTKEKKMGIRGSSTYELIFEDARIPKDALLGKEGRGFPIAMHTLDGGRIGIAAQALGIAEGALERTIEYTKERKQFGRSIAQQQNTQFKLADMATRIDAAKYLVYAAAMKKAEFAKNPKVSYSVDAAKAKLFAAETAMAVTTECVQLFGGYGYIREYDVERM
;
A
#
# COMPACT_ATOMS: atom_id res chain seq x y z
N VAL A 1 2.79 -6.55 14.71
CA VAL A 1 3.84 -5.93 13.88
C VAL A 1 3.20 -4.70 13.22
N GLY A 2 3.65 -3.54 13.58
CA GLY A 2 3.19 -2.27 13.01
C GLY A 2 4.23 -1.68 12.05
N SER A 3 3.79 -1.09 10.95
CA SER A 3 4.66 -0.28 10.09
C SER A 3 4.77 1.11 10.69
N GLU A 4 5.70 1.29 11.64
CA GLU A 4 5.80 2.51 12.43
C GLU A 4 7.16 3.17 12.29
N MET A 5 7.15 4.47 11.99
CA MET A 5 8.38 5.26 12.02
C MET A 5 8.64 5.74 13.45
N CYS A 6 9.80 5.43 14.00
CA CYS A 6 10.23 5.86 15.36
C CYS A 6 10.17 7.37 15.63
N ILE A 7 10.01 8.18 14.59
CA ILE A 7 9.90 9.64 14.68
C ILE A 7 8.48 10.12 15.00
N ARG A 8 7.48 9.22 15.01
CA ARG A 8 6.10 9.57 15.36
C ARG A 8 5.97 9.75 16.86
N ASP A 9 5.12 10.67 17.26
CA ASP A 9 4.87 11.00 18.66
C ASP A 9 3.73 10.19 19.27
N SER A 10 2.85 9.62 18.43
CA SER A 10 1.70 8.83 18.89
C SER A 10 1.39 7.66 17.95
N TYR A 11 0.76 6.63 18.50
CA TYR A 11 0.46 5.34 17.85
C TYR A 11 -1.00 4.97 18.07
N ILE A 12 -1.64 4.40 17.07
CA ILE A 12 -3.00 3.83 17.21
C ILE A 12 -2.85 2.33 17.46
N ILE A 13 -3.26 1.91 18.65
CA ILE A 13 -3.18 0.52 19.08
C ILE A 13 -4.60 -0.06 19.14
N ILE A 14 -4.74 -1.26 18.58
CA ILE A 14 -6.00 -2.01 18.65
C ILE A 14 -5.80 -3.20 19.57
N ALA A 15 -6.53 -3.20 20.69
CA ALA A 15 -6.43 -4.22 21.71
C ALA A 15 -7.78 -4.88 21.98
N ILE A 16 -7.76 -6.11 22.49
CA ILE A 16 -8.95 -6.80 22.99
C ILE A 16 -9.32 -6.21 24.35
N THR A 17 -10.50 -5.62 24.46
CA THR A 17 -10.98 -5.04 25.73
C THR A 17 -12.00 -5.92 26.43
N SER A 18 -12.67 -6.81 25.70
CA SER A 18 -13.58 -7.78 26.33
C SER A 18 -13.75 -9.02 25.46
N ILE A 19 -14.14 -10.11 26.10
CA ILE A 19 -14.52 -11.36 25.42
C ILE A 19 -15.95 -11.67 25.85
N THR A 20 -16.87 -11.73 24.90
CA THR A 20 -18.26 -12.07 25.12
C THR A 20 -18.56 -13.43 24.47
N GLU A 21 -19.61 -14.09 24.89
CA GLU A 21 -20.10 -15.31 24.25
C GLU A 21 -21.33 -15.00 23.40
N ASP A 22 -21.37 -15.57 22.20
CA ASP A 22 -22.57 -15.49 21.36
C ASP A 22 -23.65 -16.49 21.84
N LYS A 23 -24.86 -16.41 21.27
CA LYS A 23 -26.00 -17.30 21.62
C LYS A 23 -25.71 -18.79 21.39
N ARG A 24 -24.58 -19.12 20.73
CA ARG A 24 -24.13 -20.49 20.45
C ARG A 24 -22.91 -20.89 21.30
N GLY A 25 -22.58 -20.11 22.34
CA GLY A 25 -21.43 -20.36 23.24
C GLY A 25 -20.04 -20.06 22.59
N ARG A 26 -19.99 -19.39 21.44
CA ARG A 26 -18.71 -19.08 20.78
C ARG A 26 -18.15 -17.78 21.34
N LYS A 27 -16.89 -17.80 21.75
CA LYS A 27 -16.18 -16.63 22.25
C LYS A 27 -15.98 -15.59 21.14
N LYS A 28 -16.49 -14.38 21.35
CA LYS A 28 -16.33 -13.22 20.49
C LYS A 28 -15.39 -12.22 21.17
N LYS A 29 -14.28 -11.91 20.52
CA LYS A 29 -13.33 -10.87 20.96
C LYS A 29 -13.83 -9.50 20.51
N ASN A 30 -13.93 -8.56 21.46
CA ASN A 30 -14.26 -7.17 21.17
C ASN A 30 -12.97 -6.35 21.22
N PHE A 31 -12.76 -5.56 20.18
CA PHE A 31 -11.54 -4.76 20.00
C PHE A 31 -11.86 -3.29 20.19
N SER A 32 -11.00 -2.59 20.91
CA SER A 32 -11.05 -1.12 21.02
C SER A 32 -9.75 -0.53 20.46
N ALA A 33 -9.82 0.71 20.01
CA ALA A 33 -8.67 1.44 19.51
C ALA A 33 -8.25 2.51 20.52
N PHE A 34 -6.95 2.69 20.70
CA PHE A 34 -6.37 3.65 21.64
C PHE A 34 -5.28 4.46 20.95
N ILE A 35 -5.16 5.74 21.33
CA ILE A 35 -4.02 6.58 20.97
C ILE A 35 -3.00 6.46 22.10
N VAL A 36 -1.80 6.01 21.77
CA VAL A 36 -0.72 5.81 22.74
C VAL A 36 0.46 6.68 22.36
N ASP A 37 0.87 7.56 23.26
CA ASP A 37 1.99 8.46 23.02
C ASP A 37 3.33 7.74 23.19
N LYS A 38 4.31 8.16 22.41
CA LYS A 38 5.68 7.75 22.56
C LYS A 38 6.17 8.17 23.95
N GLY A 39 6.83 7.24 24.64
CA GLY A 39 7.29 7.48 26.01
C GLY A 39 6.27 7.12 27.08
N THR A 40 5.08 6.59 26.73
CA THR A 40 4.18 5.97 27.71
C THR A 40 4.94 4.89 28.51
N PRO A 41 4.95 4.95 29.85
CA PRO A 41 5.61 3.92 30.65
C PRO A 41 5.10 2.51 30.32
N GLY A 42 6.04 1.58 30.11
CA GLY A 42 5.72 0.22 29.67
C GLY A 42 5.51 0.06 28.15
N PHE A 43 5.65 1.11 27.35
CA PHE A 43 5.66 1.04 25.89
C PHE A 43 7.08 1.20 25.34
N SER A 44 7.53 0.24 24.54
CA SER A 44 8.86 0.25 23.92
C SER A 44 8.81 -0.33 22.50
N PHE A 45 9.93 -0.18 21.80
CA PHE A 45 10.12 -0.69 20.44
C PHE A 45 11.09 -1.87 20.46
N GLY A 46 10.74 -2.92 19.75
CA GLY A 46 11.64 -4.03 19.47
C GLY A 46 12.67 -3.70 18.38
N THR A 47 13.22 -4.71 17.77
CA THR A 47 14.24 -4.57 16.72
C THR A 47 13.65 -4.01 15.43
N LYS A 48 14.42 -3.14 14.76
CA LYS A 48 14.07 -2.64 13.42
C LYS A 48 14.15 -3.76 12.40
N GLU A 49 13.06 -3.97 11.66
CA GLU A 49 12.98 -4.99 10.62
C GLU A 49 13.85 -4.65 9.41
N LYS A 50 14.61 -5.65 8.92
CA LYS A 50 15.34 -5.59 7.65
C LYS A 50 14.40 -6.01 6.54
N LYS A 51 13.91 -5.04 5.75
CA LYS A 51 12.87 -5.26 4.76
C LYS A 51 13.41 -5.40 3.34
N MET A 52 12.69 -6.13 2.49
CA MET A 52 12.97 -6.28 1.07
C MET A 52 12.92 -4.94 0.34
N GLY A 53 11.86 -4.13 0.59
CA GLY A 53 11.63 -2.82 -0.03
C GLY A 53 11.09 -1.78 0.96
N ILE A 54 10.77 -0.59 0.46
CA ILE A 54 10.26 0.56 1.24
C ILE A 54 11.15 0.80 2.48
N ARG A 55 12.46 0.79 2.29
CA ARG A 55 13.46 0.86 3.38
C ARG A 55 13.48 2.22 4.07
N GLY A 56 12.98 3.26 3.41
CA GLY A 56 12.83 4.60 3.98
C GLY A 56 11.74 4.70 5.06
N SER A 57 10.76 3.76 5.08
CA SER A 57 9.76 3.64 6.14
C SER A 57 10.15 2.51 7.06
N SER A 58 10.52 2.81 8.29
CA SER A 58 10.95 1.81 9.27
C SER A 58 9.77 1.00 9.81
N THR A 59 10.00 -0.29 10.07
CA THR A 59 9.03 -1.20 10.69
C THR A 59 9.63 -1.74 11.98
N TYR A 60 8.87 -1.70 13.07
CA TYR A 60 9.28 -2.18 14.38
C TYR A 60 8.17 -3.02 15.01
N GLU A 61 8.54 -3.93 15.88
CA GLU A 61 7.64 -4.52 16.85
C GLU A 61 7.31 -3.48 17.93
N LEU A 62 6.03 -3.42 18.33
CA LEU A 62 5.58 -2.59 19.44
C LEU A 62 5.39 -3.49 20.67
N ILE A 63 6.10 -3.20 21.75
CA ILE A 63 6.14 -4.00 22.98
C ILE A 63 5.43 -3.23 24.08
N PHE A 64 4.49 -3.90 24.75
CA PHE A 64 3.73 -3.36 25.86
C PHE A 64 3.91 -4.28 27.08
N GLU A 65 4.49 -3.75 28.15
CA GLU A 65 4.71 -4.43 29.42
C GLU A 65 4.11 -3.57 30.54
N ASP A 66 2.98 -4.02 31.07
CA ASP A 66 2.21 -3.31 32.10
C ASP A 66 1.92 -1.83 31.79
N ALA A 67 1.83 -1.49 30.51
CA ALA A 67 1.55 -0.13 30.06
C ALA A 67 0.14 0.30 30.46
N ARG A 68 0.04 1.39 31.21
CA ARG A 68 -1.22 1.97 31.64
C ARG A 68 -1.57 3.12 30.73
N ILE A 69 -2.69 2.98 30.02
CA ILE A 69 -3.18 3.96 29.04
C ILE A 69 -4.37 4.70 29.65
N PRO A 70 -4.39 6.05 29.61
CA PRO A 70 -5.49 6.84 30.14
C PRO A 70 -6.81 6.49 29.45
N LYS A 71 -7.92 6.62 30.17
CA LYS A 71 -9.26 6.28 29.65
C LYS A 71 -9.69 7.20 28.50
N ASP A 72 -9.26 8.43 28.50
CA ASP A 72 -9.49 9.44 27.45
C ASP A 72 -8.68 9.20 26.17
N ALA A 73 -7.68 8.33 26.20
CA ALA A 73 -6.96 7.87 25.01
C ALA A 73 -7.78 6.89 24.14
N LEU A 74 -8.98 6.49 24.57
CA LEU A 74 -9.87 5.66 23.78
C LEU A 74 -10.32 6.39 22.50
N LEU A 75 -9.99 5.81 21.34
CA LEU A 75 -10.41 6.33 20.04
C LEU A 75 -11.82 5.82 19.70
N GLY A 76 -12.79 6.71 19.71
CA GLY A 76 -14.19 6.39 19.42
C GLY A 76 -14.89 5.72 20.60
N LYS A 77 -15.54 4.59 20.36
CA LYS A 77 -16.30 3.84 21.38
C LYS A 77 -15.64 2.49 21.67
N GLU A 78 -15.75 2.04 22.91
CA GLU A 78 -15.32 0.70 23.30
C GLU A 78 -15.96 -0.38 22.42
N GLY A 79 -15.22 -1.40 22.07
CA GLY A 79 -15.66 -2.48 21.18
C GLY A 79 -15.72 -2.11 19.68
N ARG A 80 -15.36 -0.88 19.29
CA ARG A 80 -15.40 -0.40 17.90
C ARG A 80 -14.03 -0.33 17.21
N GLY A 81 -12.98 -0.84 17.82
CA GLY A 81 -11.63 -0.79 17.26
C GLY A 81 -11.49 -1.53 15.92
N PHE A 82 -12.11 -2.70 15.76
CA PHE A 82 -12.06 -3.45 14.50
C PHE A 82 -12.74 -2.70 13.33
N PRO A 83 -13.96 -2.15 13.46
CA PRO A 83 -14.53 -1.28 12.41
C PRO A 83 -13.67 -0.07 12.07
N ILE A 84 -13.04 0.57 13.05
CA ILE A 84 -12.13 1.71 12.84
C ILE A 84 -10.93 1.25 11.97
N ALA A 85 -10.31 0.12 12.31
CA ALA A 85 -9.22 -0.44 11.53
C ALA A 85 -9.63 -0.73 10.08
N MET A 86 -10.78 -1.39 9.86
CA MET A 86 -11.26 -1.71 8.52
C MET A 86 -11.51 -0.47 7.68
N HIS A 87 -12.13 0.55 8.25
CA HIS A 87 -12.36 1.81 7.55
C HIS A 87 -11.05 2.52 7.17
N THR A 88 -10.06 2.52 8.06
CA THR A 88 -8.72 3.07 7.79
C THR A 88 -8.03 2.32 6.67
N LEU A 89 -8.10 0.97 6.67
CA LEU A 89 -7.53 0.12 5.63
C LEU A 89 -8.19 0.33 4.28
N ASP A 90 -9.51 0.55 4.21
CA ASP A 90 -10.20 0.86 2.96
C ASP A 90 -9.66 2.15 2.33
N GLY A 91 -9.44 3.19 3.14
CA GLY A 91 -8.80 4.42 2.67
C GLY A 91 -7.33 4.20 2.25
N GLY A 92 -6.60 3.40 3.00
CA GLY A 92 -5.21 3.03 2.70
C GLY A 92 -5.04 2.27 1.38
N ARG A 93 -6.00 1.39 1.03
CA ARG A 93 -5.99 0.65 -0.25
C ARG A 93 -5.94 1.58 -1.46
N ILE A 94 -6.68 2.70 -1.44
CA ILE A 94 -6.65 3.69 -2.53
C ILE A 94 -5.27 4.35 -2.61
N GLY A 95 -4.67 4.73 -1.48
CA GLY A 95 -3.33 5.33 -1.44
C GLY A 95 -2.25 4.39 -2.00
N ILE A 96 -2.27 3.12 -1.60
CA ILE A 96 -1.33 2.10 -2.11
C ILE A 96 -1.59 1.79 -3.60
N ALA A 97 -2.84 1.79 -4.05
CA ALA A 97 -3.17 1.64 -5.46
C ALA A 97 -2.59 2.80 -6.30
N ALA A 98 -2.70 4.04 -5.80
CA ALA A 98 -2.12 5.21 -6.46
C ALA A 98 -0.58 5.15 -6.50
N GLN A 99 0.07 4.67 -5.44
CA GLN A 99 1.52 4.44 -5.41
C GLN A 99 1.93 3.40 -6.47
N ALA A 100 1.25 2.26 -6.53
CA ALA A 100 1.52 1.22 -7.53
C ALA A 100 1.34 1.74 -8.96
N LEU A 101 0.26 2.52 -9.21
CA LEU A 101 0.01 3.16 -10.50
C LEU A 101 1.17 4.09 -10.89
N GLY A 102 1.61 4.97 -9.98
CA GLY A 102 2.71 5.90 -10.26
C GLY A 102 4.04 5.20 -10.52
N ILE A 103 4.32 4.08 -9.86
CA ILE A 103 5.50 3.24 -10.15
C ILE A 103 5.39 2.65 -11.56
N ALA A 104 4.24 2.11 -11.94
CA ALA A 104 4.04 1.55 -13.28
C ALA A 104 4.17 2.62 -14.39
N GLU A 105 3.57 3.80 -14.21
CA GLU A 105 3.70 4.94 -15.13
C GLU A 105 5.15 5.35 -15.29
N GLY A 106 5.88 5.57 -14.18
CA GLY A 106 7.28 5.98 -14.22
C GLY A 106 8.21 4.93 -14.85
N ALA A 107 7.94 3.65 -14.62
CA ALA A 107 8.70 2.56 -15.25
C ALA A 107 8.49 2.53 -16.77
N LEU A 108 7.22 2.68 -17.21
CA LEU A 108 6.91 2.70 -18.65
C LEU A 108 7.52 3.91 -19.36
N GLU A 109 7.41 5.11 -18.77
CA GLU A 109 8.00 6.33 -19.33
C GLU A 109 9.50 6.18 -19.59
N ARG A 110 10.26 5.73 -18.57
CA ARG A 110 11.70 5.47 -18.69
C ARG A 110 12.02 4.40 -19.73
N THR A 111 11.18 3.37 -19.80
CA THR A 111 11.36 2.29 -20.77
C THR A 111 11.13 2.78 -22.20
N ILE A 112 10.14 3.65 -22.43
CA ILE A 112 9.89 4.27 -23.73
C ILE A 112 11.12 5.09 -24.18
N GLU A 113 11.67 5.93 -23.31
CA GLU A 113 12.87 6.72 -23.59
C GLU A 113 14.05 5.82 -23.93
N TYR A 114 14.35 4.87 -23.06
CA TYR A 114 15.46 3.93 -23.29
C TYR A 114 15.31 3.15 -24.59
N THR A 115 14.14 2.64 -24.91
CA THR A 115 13.91 1.84 -26.12
C THR A 115 14.03 2.66 -27.41
N LYS A 116 13.80 3.96 -27.38
CA LYS A 116 14.03 4.88 -28.49
C LYS A 116 15.53 5.11 -28.76
N GLU A 117 16.33 5.22 -27.72
CA GLU A 117 17.76 5.52 -27.80
C GLU A 117 18.59 4.25 -28.05
N ARG A 118 18.28 3.15 -27.39
CA ARG A 118 19.01 1.88 -27.47
C ARG A 118 18.88 1.27 -28.86
N LYS A 119 20.01 1.03 -29.52
CA LYS A 119 20.08 0.38 -30.84
C LYS A 119 20.59 -1.04 -30.72
N GLN A 120 19.92 -1.96 -31.38
CA GLN A 120 20.35 -3.35 -31.62
C GLN A 120 19.86 -3.80 -33.00
N PHE A 121 20.67 -4.66 -33.67
CA PHE A 121 20.34 -5.14 -35.00
C PHE A 121 20.14 -4.01 -36.04
N GLY A 122 20.94 -2.94 -35.93
CA GLY A 122 20.94 -1.80 -36.86
C GLY A 122 19.82 -0.77 -36.70
N ARG A 123 18.95 -0.92 -35.69
CA ARG A 123 17.82 0.01 -35.42
C ARG A 123 17.55 0.17 -33.94
N SER A 124 16.74 1.20 -33.56
CA SER A 124 16.31 1.32 -32.17
C SER A 124 15.40 0.14 -31.78
N ILE A 125 15.49 -0.31 -30.52
CA ILE A 125 14.65 -1.43 -30.08
C ILE A 125 13.17 -1.08 -30.06
N ALA A 126 12.80 0.20 -29.96
CA ALA A 126 11.42 0.68 -30.14
C ALA A 126 10.84 0.39 -31.53
N GLN A 127 11.67 0.17 -32.55
CA GLN A 127 11.23 -0.19 -33.90
C GLN A 127 10.94 -1.69 -34.07
N GLN A 128 11.26 -2.50 -33.06
CA GLN A 128 10.95 -3.92 -33.06
C GLN A 128 9.47 -4.12 -32.73
N GLN A 129 8.74 -4.87 -33.56
CA GLN A 129 7.30 -5.10 -33.41
C GLN A 129 6.93 -5.67 -32.05
N ASN A 130 7.73 -6.64 -31.55
CA ASN A 130 7.51 -7.22 -30.21
C ASN A 130 7.62 -6.17 -29.10
N THR A 131 8.58 -5.24 -29.18
CA THR A 131 8.72 -4.14 -28.23
C THR A 131 7.49 -3.22 -28.26
N GLN A 132 7.01 -2.89 -29.46
CA GLN A 132 5.82 -2.06 -29.63
C GLN A 132 4.57 -2.69 -29.02
N PHE A 133 4.37 -4.00 -29.20
CA PHE A 133 3.25 -4.72 -28.61
C PHE A 133 3.33 -4.73 -27.07
N LYS A 134 4.50 -4.94 -26.50
CA LYS A 134 4.72 -4.91 -25.06
C LYS A 134 4.44 -3.52 -24.47
N LEU A 135 4.95 -2.46 -25.11
CA LEU A 135 4.69 -1.08 -24.70
C LEU A 135 3.18 -0.75 -24.77
N ALA A 136 2.49 -1.18 -25.81
CA ALA A 136 1.05 -0.96 -25.95
C ALA A 136 0.22 -1.72 -24.89
N ASP A 137 0.58 -2.99 -24.57
CA ASP A 137 -0.10 -3.76 -23.54
C ASP A 137 0.11 -3.11 -22.16
N MET A 138 1.35 -2.70 -21.84
CA MET A 138 1.66 -2.02 -20.57
C MET A 138 0.88 -0.70 -20.44
N ALA A 139 0.84 0.13 -21.47
CA ALA A 139 0.09 1.38 -21.47
C ALA A 139 -1.41 1.14 -21.23
N THR A 140 -1.99 0.15 -21.92
CA THR A 140 -3.40 -0.21 -21.76
C THR A 140 -3.74 -0.66 -20.34
N ARG A 141 -2.89 -1.48 -19.72
CA ARG A 141 -3.05 -1.93 -18.33
C ARG A 141 -2.95 -0.77 -17.34
N ILE A 142 -2.01 0.13 -17.54
CA ILE A 142 -1.84 1.33 -16.71
C ILE A 142 -3.08 2.22 -16.80
N ASP A 143 -3.62 2.47 -18.01
CA ASP A 143 -4.82 3.26 -18.17
C ASP A 143 -6.02 2.63 -17.46
N ALA A 144 -6.20 1.32 -17.60
CA ALA A 144 -7.25 0.59 -16.88
C ALA A 144 -7.10 0.72 -15.36
N ALA A 145 -5.87 0.59 -14.84
CA ALA A 145 -5.58 0.78 -13.41
C ALA A 145 -5.88 2.21 -12.96
N LYS A 146 -5.51 3.21 -13.76
CA LYS A 146 -5.79 4.63 -13.50
C LYS A 146 -7.28 4.91 -13.32
N TYR A 147 -8.12 4.40 -14.23
CA TYR A 147 -9.58 4.56 -14.12
C TYR A 147 -10.15 3.91 -12.86
N LEU A 148 -9.67 2.72 -12.48
CA LEU A 148 -10.11 2.07 -11.25
C LEU A 148 -9.70 2.85 -9.99
N VAL A 149 -8.47 3.38 -9.95
CA VAL A 149 -7.98 4.17 -8.82
C VAL A 149 -8.78 5.47 -8.69
N TYR A 150 -9.02 6.17 -9.79
CA TYR A 150 -9.79 7.42 -9.77
C TYR A 150 -11.25 7.18 -9.41
N ALA A 151 -11.88 6.13 -9.94
CA ALA A 151 -13.25 5.77 -9.57
C ALA A 151 -13.39 5.49 -8.07
N ALA A 152 -12.42 4.75 -7.47
CA ALA A 152 -12.39 4.49 -6.04
C ALA A 152 -12.19 5.77 -5.21
N ALA A 153 -11.32 6.68 -5.67
CA ALA A 153 -11.08 7.97 -5.01
C ALA A 153 -12.34 8.87 -5.05
N MET A 154 -13.03 8.92 -6.19
CA MET A 154 -14.29 9.65 -6.32
C MET A 154 -15.38 9.11 -5.39
N LYS A 155 -15.54 7.78 -5.30
CA LYS A 155 -16.49 7.17 -4.36
C LYS A 155 -16.14 7.43 -2.91
N LYS A 156 -14.86 7.46 -2.55
CA LYS A 156 -14.44 7.88 -1.20
C LYS A 156 -14.81 9.33 -0.91
N ALA A 157 -14.67 10.22 -1.89
CA ALA A 157 -15.10 11.61 -1.74
C ALA A 157 -16.63 11.74 -1.63
N GLU A 158 -17.39 10.90 -2.32
CA GLU A 158 -18.85 10.81 -2.17
C GLU A 158 -19.24 10.28 -0.77
N PHE A 159 -18.58 9.24 -0.28
CA PHE A 159 -18.75 8.71 1.07
C PHE A 159 -18.58 9.81 2.15
N ALA A 160 -17.61 10.70 1.98
CA ALA A 160 -17.39 11.81 2.92
C ALA A 160 -18.59 12.76 3.02
N LYS A 161 -19.39 12.89 1.94
CA LYS A 161 -20.62 13.69 1.89
C LYS A 161 -21.86 12.87 2.26
N ASN A 162 -21.88 11.59 1.97
CA ASN A 162 -22.98 10.68 2.19
C ASN A 162 -22.48 9.32 2.73
N PRO A 163 -22.44 9.12 4.05
CA PRO A 163 -21.93 7.87 4.66
C PRO A 163 -22.72 6.59 4.33
N LYS A 164 -23.85 6.70 3.59
CA LYS A 164 -24.59 5.53 3.09
C LYS A 164 -23.95 4.91 1.85
N VAL A 165 -23.10 5.65 1.15
CA VAL A 165 -22.32 5.15 0.00
C VAL A 165 -21.12 4.36 0.52
N SER A 166 -20.94 3.13 0.07
CA SER A 166 -19.75 2.34 0.39
C SER A 166 -18.74 2.42 -0.75
N TYR A 167 -17.45 2.55 -0.41
CA TYR A 167 -16.34 2.51 -1.37
C TYR A 167 -15.39 1.32 -1.16
N SER A 168 -15.64 0.46 -0.18
CA SER A 168 -14.75 -0.65 0.22
C SER A 168 -14.44 -1.61 -0.94
N VAL A 169 -15.47 -1.96 -1.74
CA VAL A 169 -15.30 -2.87 -2.89
C VAL A 169 -14.48 -2.21 -3.99
N ASP A 170 -14.73 -0.93 -4.27
CA ASP A 170 -13.98 -0.19 -5.31
C ASP A 170 -12.53 0.04 -4.89
N ALA A 171 -12.28 0.33 -3.62
CA ALA A 171 -10.93 0.42 -3.05
C ALA A 171 -10.17 -0.91 -3.15
N ALA A 172 -10.85 -2.04 -2.87
CA ALA A 172 -10.26 -3.37 -2.99
C ALA A 172 -9.92 -3.72 -4.45
N LYS A 173 -10.82 -3.45 -5.40
CA LYS A 173 -10.58 -3.65 -6.85
C LYS A 173 -9.42 -2.79 -7.35
N ALA A 174 -9.40 -1.51 -7.00
CA ALA A 174 -8.34 -0.60 -7.40
C ALA A 174 -6.98 -1.08 -6.89
N LYS A 175 -6.87 -1.45 -5.59
CA LYS A 175 -5.63 -1.95 -5.01
C LYS A 175 -5.17 -3.24 -5.68
N LEU A 176 -6.06 -4.19 -5.89
CA LEU A 176 -5.73 -5.47 -6.50
C LEU A 176 -5.16 -5.26 -7.89
N PHE A 177 -5.93 -4.61 -8.76
CA PHE A 177 -5.56 -4.46 -10.17
C PHE A 177 -4.32 -3.58 -10.36
N ALA A 178 -4.21 -2.45 -9.64
CA ALA A 178 -3.05 -1.58 -9.74
C ALA A 178 -1.76 -2.26 -9.26
N ALA A 179 -1.81 -3.05 -8.18
CA ALA A 179 -0.65 -3.77 -7.68
C ALA A 179 -0.17 -4.86 -8.65
N GLU A 180 -1.09 -5.65 -9.23
CA GLU A 180 -0.77 -6.67 -10.23
C GLU A 180 -0.23 -6.02 -11.53
N THR A 181 -0.82 -4.91 -11.95
CA THR A 181 -0.36 -4.13 -13.10
C THR A 181 1.06 -3.61 -12.87
N ALA A 182 1.35 -3.03 -11.70
CA ALA A 182 2.69 -2.53 -11.40
C ALA A 182 3.74 -3.64 -11.46
N MET A 183 3.47 -4.80 -10.86
CA MET A 183 4.36 -5.96 -10.92
C MET A 183 4.61 -6.44 -12.35
N ALA A 184 3.56 -6.55 -13.17
CA ALA A 184 3.68 -6.98 -14.55
C ALA A 184 4.48 -5.97 -15.40
N VAL A 185 4.16 -4.68 -15.26
CA VAL A 185 4.82 -3.59 -16.00
C VAL A 185 6.29 -3.47 -15.61
N THR A 186 6.62 -3.38 -14.32
CA THR A 186 8.01 -3.22 -13.88
C THR A 186 8.88 -4.40 -14.28
N THR A 187 8.35 -5.64 -14.19
CA THR A 187 9.07 -6.85 -14.64
C THR A 187 9.34 -6.78 -16.14
N GLU A 188 8.37 -6.38 -16.96
CA GLU A 188 8.56 -6.28 -18.40
C GLU A 188 9.49 -5.11 -18.79
N CYS A 189 9.48 -4.01 -18.02
CA CYS A 189 10.42 -2.92 -18.19
C CYS A 189 11.86 -3.38 -17.97
N VAL A 190 12.14 -4.10 -16.88
CA VAL A 190 13.47 -4.70 -16.64
C VAL A 190 13.88 -5.59 -17.81
N GLN A 191 12.96 -6.40 -18.35
CA GLN A 191 13.22 -7.25 -19.53
C GLN A 191 13.58 -6.41 -20.76
N LEU A 192 12.90 -5.30 -21.03
CA LEU A 192 13.17 -4.43 -22.18
C LEU A 192 14.48 -3.66 -22.06
N PHE A 193 14.96 -3.40 -20.86
CA PHE A 193 16.31 -2.86 -20.61
C PHE A 193 17.41 -3.91 -20.86
N GLY A 194 17.07 -5.21 -20.85
CA GLY A 194 18.04 -6.29 -20.99
C GLY A 194 19.04 -6.30 -19.83
N GLY A 195 20.32 -6.49 -20.12
CA GLY A 195 21.38 -6.49 -19.09
C GLY A 195 21.46 -5.18 -18.27
N TYR A 196 21.08 -4.08 -18.85
CA TYR A 196 21.03 -2.79 -18.14
C TYR A 196 19.88 -2.66 -17.15
N GLY A 197 18.82 -3.43 -17.29
CA GLY A 197 17.73 -3.49 -16.29
C GLY A 197 18.12 -4.13 -14.96
N TYR A 198 19.28 -4.81 -14.91
CA TYR A 198 19.78 -5.52 -13.73
C TYR A 198 20.74 -4.67 -12.87
N ILE A 199 21.26 -3.56 -13.39
CA ILE A 199 22.28 -2.75 -12.72
C ILE A 199 21.69 -1.46 -12.17
N ARG A 200 22.24 -0.99 -11.04
CA ARG A 200 21.73 0.19 -10.30
C ARG A 200 21.91 1.53 -10.99
N GLU A 201 22.68 1.56 -12.08
CA GLU A 201 22.86 2.74 -12.90
C GLU A 201 21.56 3.19 -13.59
N TYR A 202 20.65 2.22 -13.82
CA TYR A 202 19.31 2.44 -14.36
C TYR A 202 18.27 2.21 -13.26
N ASP A 203 17.40 3.20 -13.05
CA ASP A 203 16.44 3.22 -11.96
C ASP A 203 15.37 2.11 -12.00
N VAL A 204 15.18 1.46 -13.15
CA VAL A 204 14.11 0.48 -13.38
C VAL A 204 14.22 -0.75 -12.46
N GLU A 205 15.45 -1.09 -12.00
CA GLU A 205 15.71 -2.26 -11.15
C GLU A 205 15.06 -2.15 -9.76
N ARG A 206 14.83 -0.93 -9.29
CA ARG A 206 14.27 -0.65 -7.94
C ARG A 206 12.79 -0.32 -7.94
N MET A 207 12.15 -0.28 -9.12
CA MET A 207 10.73 -0.03 -9.27
C MET A 207 9.93 -1.33 -9.15
#